data_89c829a47dd035f4d5379d36caed3f31
#
_entry.id   89c829a47dd035f4d5379d36caed3f31
#
_cell.length_a   1.000
_cell.length_b   1.000
_cell.length_c   1.000
_cell.angle_alpha   90.00
_cell.angle_beta   90.00
_cell.angle_gamma   90.00
#
_symmetry.space_group_name_H-M   'P 1'
#
loop_
_entity.id
_entity.type
_entity.pdbx_description
1 polymer ?
#
loop_
_entity_poly.entity_id
_entity_poly.type
_entity_poly.pdbx_seq_one_letter_code
_entity_poly.pdbx_strand_id
1 'polypeptide(L)'
;MKKLIAIVLTIIMLLGIAAMPASAEGKGKILYLSNLNSGAQYEFYVSYLNMMAKELGYTVEIVYADGYNDPAGNLKNVKNAYTSDVVGLIATQDGGLINIMEEYPDLWVVGFFSDFDAVYQPGGTSAGVLDKDHFLGLMGDNFISGTALGEAYAQEVIDRGFKKVATCVFPAYAYPKHTVADAGFRAYIAKYNETAAEPIEIVGDATVLNFSPLDNNTYWFEDGHDDLDCIVGFCAGTTFIYPSVLEAKAMGICNDAMQIITGGFDNDPDLMADCGDDKNIIRLTTAAFESIIWPMAMIDAAISGNMYKDYPGNKDQLDSGIMVINSTEKFEAVVNNSPMGATNDADRLGKAQASWDDMKDYFASVNPDATYQALTEYCQSFTVEGYMK
;
A
#
# COMPACT_ATOMS: atom_id res chain seq x y z
N MET A 1 -8.94 -58.95 40.89
CA MET A 1 -8.16 -58.59 39.70
C MET A 1 -8.94 -57.68 38.71
N LYS A 2 -10.10 -58.07 38.20
CA LYS A 2 -10.84 -57.20 37.20
C LYS A 2 -11.19 -55.79 37.69
N LYS A 3 -11.51 -55.59 38.99
CA LYS A 3 -11.82 -54.24 39.54
C LYS A 3 -10.57 -53.38 39.74
N LEU A 4 -9.40 -53.97 40.00
CA LEU A 4 -8.13 -53.26 40.13
C LEU A 4 -7.63 -52.72 38.77
N ILE A 5 -7.80 -53.56 37.74
CA ILE A 5 -7.44 -53.14 36.34
C ILE A 5 -8.30 -52.00 35.86
N ALA A 6 -9.63 -51.96 36.19
CA ALA A 6 -10.49 -50.88 35.81
C ALA A 6 -10.09 -49.54 36.48
N ILE A 7 -9.69 -49.57 37.75
CA ILE A 7 -9.26 -48.37 38.49
C ILE A 7 -7.92 -47.87 37.93
N VAL A 8 -6.98 -48.74 37.59
CA VAL A 8 -5.69 -48.33 37.01
C VAL A 8 -5.90 -47.75 35.60
N LEU A 9 -6.78 -48.30 34.79
CA LEU A 9 -7.11 -47.76 33.47
C LEU A 9 -7.82 -46.36 33.56
N THR A 10 -8.68 -46.15 34.55
CA THR A 10 -9.35 -44.85 34.77
C THR A 10 -8.34 -43.81 35.27
N ILE A 11 -7.38 -44.15 36.09
CA ILE A 11 -6.30 -43.24 36.54
C ILE A 11 -5.36 -42.90 35.39
N ILE A 12 -5.02 -43.85 34.52
CA ILE A 12 -4.19 -43.61 33.33
C ILE A 12 -4.93 -42.69 32.33
N MET A 13 -6.23 -42.86 32.13
CA MET A 13 -7.03 -41.92 31.32
C MET A 13 -7.14 -40.52 31.93
N LEU A 14 -7.26 -40.40 33.26
CA LEU A 14 -7.29 -39.12 33.95
C LEU A 14 -5.92 -38.42 33.98
N LEU A 15 -4.84 -39.16 34.00
CA LEU A 15 -3.46 -38.64 33.92
C LEU A 15 -3.06 -38.33 32.47
N GLY A 16 -3.65 -39.00 31.48
CA GLY A 16 -3.47 -38.72 30.05
C GLY A 16 -4.15 -37.42 29.58
N ILE A 17 -5.20 -36.97 30.31
CA ILE A 17 -5.87 -35.69 30.02
C ILE A 17 -5.14 -34.50 30.63
N ALA A 18 -4.24 -34.71 31.60
CA ALA A 18 -3.49 -33.64 32.27
C ALA A 18 -2.16 -33.27 31.61
N ALA A 19 -1.84 -33.85 30.45
CA ALA A 19 -0.60 -33.59 29.73
C ALA A 19 -0.84 -33.33 28.23
N MET A 20 -2.00 -32.78 27.85
CA MET A 20 -2.02 -31.98 26.66
C MET A 20 -1.22 -30.73 27.03
N PRO A 21 -0.13 -30.39 26.29
CA PRO A 21 0.38 -29.05 26.40
C PRO A 21 -0.83 -28.14 26.15
N ALA A 22 -1.11 -27.22 27.10
CA ALA A 22 -1.97 -26.11 26.79
C ALA A 22 -1.45 -25.59 25.43
N SER A 23 -2.24 -25.77 24.38
CA SER A 23 -2.01 -24.99 23.19
C SER A 23 -1.91 -23.58 23.72
N ALA A 24 -0.77 -22.92 23.53
CA ALA A 24 -0.68 -21.51 23.85
C ALA A 24 -1.90 -20.89 23.18
N GLU A 25 -2.89 -20.45 23.98
CA GLU A 25 -4.03 -19.74 23.45
C GLU A 25 -3.41 -18.57 22.68
N GLY A 26 -3.58 -18.57 21.35
CA GLY A 26 -3.04 -17.52 20.53
C GLY A 26 -3.59 -16.20 21.02
N LYS A 27 -2.86 -15.11 20.88
CA LYS A 27 -3.30 -13.76 21.29
C LYS A 27 -4.58 -13.30 20.58
N GLY A 28 -5.01 -14.03 19.54
CA GLY A 28 -6.22 -13.75 18.75
C GLY A 28 -5.95 -13.70 17.24
N LYS A 29 -6.95 -13.23 16.51
CA LYS A 29 -6.94 -13.15 15.05
C LYS A 29 -6.94 -11.67 14.62
N ILE A 30 -6.11 -11.34 13.65
CA ILE A 30 -6.08 -10.04 12.97
C ILE A 30 -6.70 -10.22 11.59
N LEU A 31 -7.66 -9.41 11.24
CA LEU A 31 -8.20 -9.35 9.90
C LEU A 31 -7.36 -8.37 9.06
N TYR A 32 -7.06 -8.76 7.83
CA TYR A 32 -6.46 -7.87 6.84
C TYR A 32 -7.48 -7.61 5.73
N LEU A 33 -8.13 -6.44 5.77
CA LEU A 33 -9.07 -5.99 4.74
C LEU A 33 -8.28 -5.43 3.56
N SER A 34 -8.05 -6.29 2.57
CA SER A 34 -7.20 -5.99 1.42
C SER A 34 -8.00 -5.41 0.25
N ASN A 35 -7.41 -4.42 -0.43
CA ASN A 35 -7.87 -3.93 -1.73
C ASN A 35 -7.33 -4.76 -2.90
N LEU A 36 -6.42 -5.70 -2.62
CA LEU A 36 -5.82 -6.61 -3.59
C LEU A 36 -6.14 -8.05 -3.20
N ASN A 37 -6.33 -8.93 -4.16
CA ASN A 37 -6.56 -10.37 -3.98
C ASN A 37 -5.52 -11.23 -4.70
N SER A 38 -4.57 -10.61 -5.40
CA SER A 38 -3.52 -11.28 -6.16
C SER A 38 -2.40 -10.30 -6.49
N GLY A 39 -1.31 -10.81 -7.03
CA GLY A 39 -0.14 -10.04 -7.45
C GLY A 39 0.96 -10.01 -6.39
N ALA A 40 2.16 -9.63 -6.80
CA ALA A 40 3.35 -9.73 -5.97
C ALA A 40 3.27 -8.91 -4.68
N GLN A 41 2.68 -7.73 -4.73
CA GLN A 41 2.49 -6.88 -3.55
C GLN A 41 1.56 -7.54 -2.53
N TYR A 42 0.43 -8.07 -2.98
CA TYR A 42 -0.50 -8.82 -2.12
C TYR A 42 0.17 -10.04 -1.48
N GLU A 43 0.84 -10.85 -2.29
CA GLU A 43 1.54 -12.04 -1.81
C GLU A 43 2.63 -11.70 -0.78
N PHE A 44 3.34 -10.58 -0.97
CA PHE A 44 4.31 -10.10 0.00
C PHE A 44 3.64 -9.73 1.33
N TYR A 45 2.59 -8.93 1.29
CA TYR A 45 1.89 -8.53 2.53
C TYR A 45 1.33 -9.72 3.28
N VAL A 46 0.73 -10.69 2.58
CA VAL A 46 0.23 -11.91 3.21
C VAL A 46 1.35 -12.72 3.87
N SER A 47 2.47 -12.93 3.16
CA SER A 47 3.61 -13.68 3.69
C SER A 47 4.24 -12.98 4.90
N TYR A 48 4.37 -11.65 4.82
CA TYR A 48 5.05 -10.84 5.83
C TYR A 48 4.18 -10.66 7.09
N LEU A 49 2.88 -10.42 6.92
CA LEU A 49 1.92 -10.40 8.03
C LEU A 49 1.85 -11.75 8.74
N ASN A 50 1.81 -12.87 8.00
CA ASN A 50 1.81 -14.20 8.60
C ASN A 50 3.10 -14.49 9.37
N MET A 51 4.25 -14.06 8.88
CA MET A 51 5.53 -14.19 9.57
C MET A 51 5.50 -13.41 10.89
N MET A 52 5.15 -12.14 10.89
CA MET A 52 5.06 -11.30 12.10
C MET A 52 4.02 -11.84 13.08
N ALA A 53 2.84 -12.20 12.59
CA ALA A 53 1.76 -12.75 13.41
C ALA A 53 2.19 -14.02 14.13
N LYS A 54 2.86 -14.94 13.44
CA LYS A 54 3.39 -16.17 14.03
C LYS A 54 4.37 -15.90 15.18
N GLU A 55 5.29 -14.98 14.99
CA GLU A 55 6.29 -14.62 16.02
C GLU A 55 5.64 -13.93 17.23
N LEU A 56 4.57 -13.17 17.01
CA LEU A 56 3.83 -12.46 18.04
C LEU A 56 2.73 -13.31 18.71
N GLY A 57 2.36 -14.46 18.14
CA GLY A 57 1.32 -15.35 18.65
C GLY A 57 -0.10 -15.01 18.17
N TYR A 58 -0.25 -14.38 17.02
CA TYR A 58 -1.51 -14.12 16.33
C TYR A 58 -1.72 -15.06 15.14
N THR A 59 -2.94 -15.04 14.59
CA THR A 59 -3.26 -15.52 13.25
C THR A 59 -3.74 -14.36 12.39
N VAL A 60 -3.58 -14.45 11.06
CA VAL A 60 -4.08 -13.46 10.11
C VAL A 60 -5.10 -14.11 9.19
N GLU A 61 -6.24 -13.46 9.00
CA GLU A 61 -7.24 -13.85 8.01
C GLU A 61 -7.44 -12.71 7.01
N ILE A 62 -7.35 -13.04 5.72
CA ILE A 62 -7.51 -12.06 4.65
C ILE A 62 -8.98 -11.88 4.34
N VAL A 63 -9.43 -10.64 4.34
CA VAL A 63 -10.78 -10.23 3.95
C VAL A 63 -10.69 -9.40 2.67
N TYR A 64 -11.47 -9.74 1.69
CA TYR A 64 -11.48 -9.05 0.40
C TYR A 64 -12.91 -8.78 -0.06
N ALA A 65 -13.18 -7.57 -0.56
CA ALA A 65 -14.43 -7.22 -1.23
C ALA A 65 -14.22 -7.18 -2.75
N ASP A 66 -15.21 -7.62 -3.50
CA ASP A 66 -15.13 -7.72 -4.97
C ASP A 66 -15.03 -6.32 -5.66
N GLY A 67 -15.49 -5.27 -4.98
CA GLY A 67 -15.42 -3.90 -5.47
C GLY A 67 -14.42 -3.05 -4.69
N TYR A 68 -13.71 -2.16 -5.40
CA TYR A 68 -12.85 -1.19 -4.73
C TYR A 68 -13.72 -0.23 -3.88
N ASN A 69 -13.32 -0.07 -2.62
CA ASN A 69 -13.98 0.81 -1.65
C ASN A 69 -15.51 0.60 -1.56
N ASP A 70 -15.96 -0.66 -1.60
CA ASP A 70 -17.37 -1.06 -1.48
C ASP A 70 -17.80 -1.13 0.00
N PRO A 71 -18.53 -0.13 0.54
CA PRO A 71 -18.92 -0.11 1.95
C PRO A 71 -19.74 -1.31 2.39
N ALA A 72 -20.68 -1.76 1.55
CA ALA A 72 -21.56 -2.86 1.87
C ALA A 72 -20.84 -4.23 1.79
N GLY A 73 -19.99 -4.39 0.78
CA GLY A 73 -19.16 -5.57 0.60
C GLY A 73 -18.14 -5.71 1.71
N ASN A 74 -17.43 -4.65 2.06
CA ASN A 74 -16.45 -4.62 3.16
C ASN A 74 -17.10 -5.01 4.50
N LEU A 75 -18.21 -4.37 4.86
CA LEU A 75 -18.93 -4.70 6.10
C LEU A 75 -19.42 -6.15 6.11
N LYS A 76 -20.01 -6.63 5.00
CA LYS A 76 -20.47 -8.02 4.86
C LYS A 76 -19.34 -9.02 5.04
N ASN A 77 -18.20 -8.78 4.38
CA ASN A 77 -17.09 -9.72 4.39
C ASN A 77 -16.36 -9.72 5.74
N VAL A 78 -16.22 -8.55 6.39
CA VAL A 78 -15.73 -8.50 7.77
C VAL A 78 -16.68 -9.23 8.72
N LYS A 79 -18.01 -9.06 8.61
CA LYS A 79 -18.98 -9.81 9.42
C LYS A 79 -18.88 -11.33 9.24
N ASN A 80 -18.61 -11.80 8.02
CA ASN A 80 -18.46 -13.21 7.74
C ASN A 80 -17.17 -13.82 8.35
N ALA A 81 -16.09 -13.02 8.43
CA ALA A 81 -14.82 -13.44 9.00
C ALA A 81 -14.74 -13.23 10.53
N TYR A 82 -15.62 -12.40 11.08
CA TYR A 82 -15.58 -12.03 12.49
C TYR A 82 -16.00 -13.19 13.38
N THR A 83 -15.13 -13.56 14.29
CA THR A 83 -15.31 -14.55 15.34
C THR A 83 -14.87 -13.94 16.68
N SER A 84 -15.19 -14.54 17.79
CA SER A 84 -14.90 -13.99 19.14
C SER A 84 -13.41 -13.83 19.47
N ASP A 85 -12.54 -14.43 18.65
CA ASP A 85 -11.09 -14.31 18.74
C ASP A 85 -10.49 -13.20 17.84
N VAL A 86 -11.33 -12.50 17.08
CA VAL A 86 -10.87 -11.34 16.27
C VAL A 86 -10.60 -10.16 17.18
N VAL A 87 -9.38 -9.64 17.14
CA VAL A 87 -8.89 -8.60 18.05
C VAL A 87 -8.41 -7.33 17.32
N GLY A 88 -8.15 -7.43 16.03
CA GLY A 88 -7.64 -6.31 15.22
C GLY A 88 -8.01 -6.37 13.75
N LEU A 89 -7.99 -5.22 13.09
CA LEU A 89 -8.23 -5.04 11.66
C LEU A 89 -7.19 -4.10 11.06
N ILE A 90 -6.44 -4.57 10.08
CA ILE A 90 -5.62 -3.73 9.20
C ILE A 90 -6.46 -3.46 7.95
N ALA A 91 -6.79 -2.20 7.67
CA ALA A 91 -7.66 -1.82 6.57
C ALA A 91 -6.88 -1.06 5.49
N THR A 92 -6.89 -1.58 4.26
CA THR A 92 -6.40 -0.86 3.08
C THR A 92 -7.53 -0.17 2.31
N GLN A 93 -8.74 -0.22 2.83
CA GLN A 93 -9.93 0.46 2.31
C GLN A 93 -10.71 1.10 3.45
N ASP A 94 -11.23 2.28 3.25
CA ASP A 94 -12.03 3.00 4.23
C ASP A 94 -13.55 2.92 3.99
N GLY A 95 -13.97 2.47 2.82
CA GLY A 95 -15.39 2.28 2.50
C GLY A 95 -16.10 1.40 3.50
N GLY A 96 -17.07 1.96 4.24
CA GLY A 96 -17.81 1.27 5.29
C GLY A 96 -17.05 1.02 6.59
N LEU A 97 -15.82 1.51 6.74
CA LEU A 97 -15.01 1.29 7.93
C LEU A 97 -15.67 1.86 9.19
N ILE A 98 -16.33 3.01 9.08
CA ILE A 98 -17.11 3.58 10.19
C ILE A 98 -18.20 2.62 10.67
N ASN A 99 -18.92 1.94 9.76
CA ASN A 99 -19.95 0.98 10.09
C ASN A 99 -19.36 -0.30 10.71
N ILE A 100 -18.19 -0.73 10.28
CA ILE A 100 -17.46 -1.86 10.88
C ILE A 100 -17.09 -1.51 12.32
N MET A 101 -16.57 -0.32 12.59
CA MET A 101 -16.19 0.12 13.93
C MET A 101 -17.41 0.37 14.83
N GLU A 102 -18.56 0.71 14.29
CA GLU A 102 -19.81 0.82 15.05
C GLU A 102 -20.41 -0.53 15.40
N GLU A 103 -20.29 -1.51 14.52
CA GLU A 103 -20.70 -2.90 14.77
C GLU A 103 -19.79 -3.61 15.78
N TYR A 104 -18.49 -3.32 15.73
CA TYR A 104 -17.44 -3.93 16.56
C TYR A 104 -16.64 -2.85 17.30
N PRO A 105 -17.22 -2.19 18.32
CA PRO A 105 -16.60 -1.02 18.96
C PRO A 105 -15.30 -1.32 19.72
N ASP A 106 -15.07 -2.56 20.11
CA ASP A 106 -13.84 -3.00 20.80
C ASP A 106 -12.74 -3.48 19.85
N LEU A 107 -12.98 -3.46 18.53
CA LEU A 107 -12.02 -3.89 17.54
C LEU A 107 -10.96 -2.80 17.31
N TRP A 108 -9.71 -3.11 17.51
CA TRP A 108 -8.61 -2.23 17.15
C TRP A 108 -8.43 -2.14 15.64
N VAL A 109 -8.40 -0.94 15.10
CA VAL A 109 -8.36 -0.68 13.66
C VAL A 109 -7.21 0.25 13.30
N VAL A 110 -6.50 -0.08 12.25
CA VAL A 110 -5.43 0.76 11.68
C VAL A 110 -5.61 0.86 10.17
N GLY A 111 -5.42 2.06 9.62
CA GLY A 111 -5.40 2.30 8.19
C GLY A 111 -4.01 2.06 7.60
N PHE A 112 -3.95 1.42 6.43
CA PHE A 112 -2.69 1.11 5.76
C PHE A 112 -2.83 1.16 4.24
N PHE A 113 -2.02 1.99 3.59
CA PHE A 113 -1.95 2.15 2.13
C PHE A 113 -3.29 2.41 1.46
N SER A 114 -4.04 3.37 2.01
CA SER A 114 -5.29 3.83 1.44
C SER A 114 -5.36 5.36 1.40
N ASP A 115 -6.00 5.88 0.38
CA ASP A 115 -6.43 7.28 0.32
C ASP A 115 -7.73 7.42 1.11
N PHE A 116 -7.66 7.43 2.43
CA PHE A 116 -8.84 7.53 3.27
C PHE A 116 -9.61 8.84 2.98
N ASP A 117 -10.86 8.71 2.61
CA ASP A 117 -11.81 9.81 2.41
C ASP A 117 -11.76 10.84 3.54
N ALA A 118 -11.73 10.35 4.79
CA ALA A 118 -11.71 11.18 5.98
C ALA A 118 -10.56 12.20 6.00
N VAL A 119 -9.45 11.92 5.28
CA VAL A 119 -8.28 12.80 5.19
C VAL A 119 -8.50 13.91 4.15
N TYR A 120 -9.09 13.56 3.01
CA TYR A 120 -9.21 14.46 1.85
C TYR A 120 -10.61 15.05 1.66
N GLN A 121 -11.63 14.39 2.16
CA GLN A 121 -13.05 14.76 2.01
C GLN A 121 -13.78 14.69 3.35
N PRO A 122 -13.70 15.73 4.20
CA PRO A 122 -14.49 15.80 5.41
C PRO A 122 -15.99 15.64 5.10
N GLY A 123 -16.62 14.58 5.64
CA GLY A 123 -18.01 14.21 5.32
C GLY A 123 -18.15 13.12 4.26
N GLY A 124 -17.05 12.52 3.77
CA GLY A 124 -17.03 11.33 2.93
C GLY A 124 -17.48 10.05 3.67
N THR A 125 -17.38 8.89 3.01
CA THR A 125 -17.88 7.60 3.53
C THR A 125 -17.14 7.08 4.76
N SER A 126 -15.94 7.58 5.03
CA SER A 126 -15.14 7.29 6.24
C SER A 126 -15.17 8.41 7.27
N ALA A 127 -16.05 9.41 7.09
CA ALA A 127 -16.19 10.51 8.06
C ALA A 127 -16.42 10.00 9.47
N GLY A 128 -15.64 10.51 10.42
CA GLY A 128 -15.70 10.12 11.83
C GLY A 128 -14.83 8.92 12.21
N VAL A 129 -14.19 8.21 11.27
CA VAL A 129 -13.24 7.12 11.59
C VAL A 129 -12.08 7.63 12.45
N LEU A 130 -11.52 8.79 12.09
CA LEU A 130 -10.43 9.43 12.84
C LEU A 130 -10.81 9.87 14.25
N ASP A 131 -12.11 9.89 14.60
CA ASP A 131 -12.61 10.26 15.92
C ASP A 131 -12.96 9.04 16.78
N LYS A 132 -12.75 7.81 16.29
CA LYS A 132 -13.03 6.58 17.05
C LYS A 132 -11.83 6.21 17.94
N ASP A 133 -12.09 5.90 19.20
CA ASP A 133 -11.05 5.60 20.21
C ASP A 133 -10.18 4.38 19.86
N HIS A 134 -10.76 3.39 19.17
CA HIS A 134 -10.05 2.19 18.73
C HIS A 134 -9.44 2.30 17.31
N PHE A 135 -9.45 3.49 16.71
CA PHE A 135 -8.69 3.75 15.49
C PHE A 135 -7.27 4.21 15.85
N LEU A 136 -6.26 3.52 15.32
CA LEU A 136 -4.86 3.70 15.71
C LEU A 136 -4.06 4.62 14.77
N GLY A 137 -4.73 5.25 13.81
CA GLY A 137 -4.07 6.11 12.83
C GLY A 137 -3.96 5.50 11.44
N LEU A 138 -3.30 6.23 10.54
CA LEU A 138 -3.18 5.90 9.12
C LEU A 138 -1.73 6.06 8.65
N MET A 139 -1.22 5.04 7.96
CA MET A 139 -0.03 5.17 7.13
C MET A 139 -0.45 5.14 5.65
N GLY A 140 -0.18 6.22 4.93
CA GLY A 140 -0.51 6.36 3.52
C GLY A 140 0.37 5.53 2.60
N ASP A 141 -0.04 5.38 1.34
CA ASP A 141 0.60 4.52 0.35
C ASP A 141 1.88 5.11 -0.27
N ASN A 142 2.02 6.41 -0.24
CA ASN A 142 3.24 7.14 -0.59
C ASN A 142 3.18 8.55 0.03
N PHE A 143 3.18 9.63 -0.73
CA PHE A 143 3.02 10.96 -0.12
C PHE A 143 1.58 11.15 0.40
N ILE A 144 1.40 11.36 1.70
CA ILE A 144 0.11 11.76 2.28
C ILE A 144 -0.38 13.07 1.66
N SER A 145 0.55 14.03 1.47
CA SER A 145 0.25 15.22 0.69
C SER A 145 0.24 14.92 -0.79
N GLY A 146 -0.94 14.90 -1.41
CA GLY A 146 -1.05 14.85 -2.88
C GLY A 146 -0.22 15.93 -3.56
N THR A 147 -0.13 17.12 -2.98
CA THR A 147 0.71 18.22 -3.49
C THR A 147 2.18 17.79 -3.61
N ALA A 148 2.75 17.16 -2.58
CA ALA A 148 4.15 16.71 -2.62
C ALA A 148 4.40 15.64 -3.70
N LEU A 149 3.44 14.75 -3.94
CA LEU A 149 3.50 13.81 -5.05
C LEU A 149 3.53 14.53 -6.40
N GLY A 150 2.65 15.52 -6.56
CA GLY A 150 2.62 16.34 -7.78
C GLY A 150 3.92 17.09 -8.04
N GLU A 151 4.47 17.73 -7.01
CA GLU A 151 5.76 18.44 -7.07
C GLU A 151 6.93 17.49 -7.44
N ALA A 152 6.95 16.28 -6.88
CA ALA A 152 7.97 15.28 -7.18
C ALA A 152 7.94 14.82 -8.64
N TYR A 153 6.74 14.68 -9.21
CA TYR A 153 6.60 14.32 -10.63
C TYR A 153 6.92 15.49 -11.55
N ALA A 154 6.58 16.72 -11.15
CA ALA A 154 6.96 17.92 -11.88
C ALA A 154 8.48 18.10 -11.93
N GLN A 155 9.17 17.85 -10.82
CA GLN A 155 10.63 17.91 -10.79
C GLN A 155 11.25 16.88 -11.75
N GLU A 156 10.73 15.63 -11.80
CA GLU A 156 11.21 14.61 -12.75
C GLU A 156 11.02 15.04 -14.21
N VAL A 157 9.87 15.64 -14.53
CA VAL A 157 9.60 16.21 -15.88
C VAL A 157 10.63 17.29 -16.24
N ILE A 158 10.96 18.17 -15.29
CA ILE A 158 11.96 19.23 -15.49
C ILE A 158 13.34 18.64 -15.69
N ASP A 159 13.74 17.70 -14.84
CA ASP A 159 15.08 17.07 -14.86
C ASP A 159 15.31 16.26 -16.14
N ARG A 160 14.26 15.65 -16.70
CA ARG A 160 14.29 14.94 -17.99
C ARG A 160 14.25 15.87 -19.20
N GLY A 161 13.92 17.14 -18.99
CA GLY A 161 13.87 18.15 -20.07
C GLY A 161 12.67 18.04 -20.99
N PHE A 162 11.59 17.36 -20.58
CA PHE A 162 10.34 17.28 -21.34
C PHE A 162 9.72 18.67 -21.55
N LYS A 163 9.10 18.88 -22.70
CA LYS A 163 8.52 20.17 -23.09
C LYS A 163 7.01 20.13 -23.22
N LYS A 164 6.45 18.98 -23.54
CA LYS A 164 5.02 18.81 -23.78
C LYS A 164 4.50 17.60 -23.03
N VAL A 165 3.65 17.82 -22.03
CA VAL A 165 3.21 16.78 -21.11
C VAL A 165 1.69 16.81 -20.94
N ALA A 166 1.08 15.63 -20.72
CA ALA A 166 -0.31 15.51 -20.30
C ALA A 166 -0.39 14.77 -18.95
N THR A 167 -1.49 14.96 -18.24
CA THR A 167 -1.70 14.32 -16.94
C THR A 167 -2.93 13.42 -16.94
N CYS A 168 -2.89 12.32 -16.18
CA CYS A 168 -3.99 11.39 -15.99
C CYS A 168 -4.25 11.16 -14.50
N VAL A 169 -5.53 11.14 -14.11
CA VAL A 169 -5.99 10.94 -12.73
C VAL A 169 -7.13 9.91 -12.69
N PHE A 170 -7.36 9.30 -11.54
CA PHE A 170 -8.62 8.62 -11.28
C PHE A 170 -9.70 9.59 -10.80
N PRO A 171 -10.99 9.20 -10.89
CA PRO A 171 -12.08 10.04 -10.42
C PRO A 171 -11.91 10.44 -8.96
N ALA A 172 -12.15 11.73 -8.64
CA ALA A 172 -11.96 12.28 -7.32
C ALA A 172 -12.84 11.62 -6.22
N TYR A 173 -13.96 11.01 -6.59
CA TYR A 173 -14.80 10.28 -5.63
C TYR A 173 -14.15 8.98 -5.13
N ALA A 174 -13.18 8.45 -5.86
CA ALA A 174 -12.47 7.22 -5.51
C ALA A 174 -11.04 7.51 -5.02
N TYR A 175 -10.35 8.47 -5.68
CA TYR A 175 -8.96 8.83 -5.38
C TYR A 175 -8.79 10.36 -5.36
N PRO A 176 -9.28 11.03 -4.32
CA PRO A 176 -9.20 12.50 -4.23
C PRO A 176 -7.76 13.02 -4.25
N LYS A 177 -6.80 12.26 -3.72
CA LYS A 177 -5.38 12.60 -3.71
C LYS A 177 -4.81 12.83 -5.11
N HIS A 178 -5.26 12.09 -6.13
CA HIS A 178 -4.76 12.25 -7.50
C HIS A 178 -5.11 13.64 -8.08
N THR A 179 -6.29 14.16 -7.78
CA THR A 179 -6.68 15.52 -8.19
C THR A 179 -5.83 16.57 -7.48
N VAL A 180 -5.53 16.36 -6.19
CA VAL A 180 -4.63 17.25 -5.42
C VAL A 180 -3.21 17.18 -5.98
N ALA A 181 -2.73 15.99 -6.38
CA ALA A 181 -1.42 15.81 -6.99
C ALA A 181 -1.32 16.51 -8.35
N ASP A 182 -2.33 16.39 -9.21
CA ASP A 182 -2.36 17.12 -10.49
C ASP A 182 -2.32 18.63 -10.28
N ALA A 183 -3.08 19.16 -9.33
CA ALA A 183 -3.04 20.58 -9.00
C ALA A 183 -1.65 21.03 -8.50
N GLY A 184 -1.00 20.24 -7.66
CA GLY A 184 0.38 20.48 -7.19
C GLY A 184 1.39 20.46 -8.34
N PHE A 185 1.28 19.47 -9.23
CA PHE A 185 2.10 19.35 -10.45
C PHE A 185 1.98 20.60 -11.33
N ARG A 186 0.75 21.00 -11.66
CA ARG A 186 0.49 22.18 -12.51
C ARG A 186 1.01 23.47 -11.88
N ALA A 187 0.83 23.65 -10.56
CA ALA A 187 1.33 24.81 -9.85
C ALA A 187 2.87 24.86 -9.85
N TYR A 188 3.53 23.71 -9.71
CA TYR A 188 5.00 23.61 -9.73
C TYR A 188 5.56 23.92 -11.10
N ILE A 189 5.00 23.36 -12.17
CA ILE A 189 5.38 23.66 -13.56
C ILE A 189 5.11 25.14 -13.90
N ALA A 190 3.98 25.71 -13.48
CA ALA A 190 3.69 27.12 -13.72
C ALA A 190 4.76 28.02 -13.07
N LYS A 191 5.18 27.71 -11.84
CA LYS A 191 6.26 28.45 -11.14
C LYS A 191 7.61 28.30 -11.88
N TYR A 192 7.96 27.08 -12.32
CA TYR A 192 9.15 26.86 -13.13
C TYR A 192 9.14 27.70 -14.41
N ASN A 193 8.00 27.75 -15.09
CA ASN A 193 7.82 28.46 -16.36
C ASN A 193 7.98 29.99 -16.24
N GLU A 194 7.83 30.58 -15.04
CA GLU A 194 8.07 32.02 -14.83
C GLU A 194 9.50 32.48 -15.20
N THR A 195 10.46 31.56 -15.10
CA THR A 195 11.89 31.87 -15.33
C THR A 195 12.56 30.94 -16.36
N ALA A 196 11.86 29.92 -16.83
CA ALA A 196 12.40 28.97 -17.78
C ALA A 196 12.64 29.61 -19.16
N ALA A 197 13.80 29.35 -19.76
CA ALA A 197 14.09 29.77 -21.13
C ALA A 197 13.20 29.06 -22.16
N GLU A 198 12.84 27.82 -21.85
CA GLU A 198 11.94 26.96 -22.64
C GLU A 198 10.84 26.45 -21.70
N PRO A 199 9.65 27.07 -21.70
CA PRO A 199 8.54 26.66 -20.86
C PRO A 199 8.05 25.25 -21.20
N ILE A 200 7.53 24.54 -20.19
CA ILE A 200 6.86 23.24 -20.33
C ILE A 200 5.37 23.52 -20.57
N GLU A 201 4.83 22.96 -21.64
CA GLU A 201 3.42 22.95 -21.94
C GLU A 201 2.73 21.78 -21.25
N ILE A 202 1.66 22.04 -20.49
CA ILE A 202 0.75 21.01 -20.01
C ILE A 202 -0.47 21.02 -20.92
N VAL A 203 -0.67 19.95 -21.67
CA VAL A 203 -1.74 19.84 -22.66
C VAL A 203 -3.06 19.56 -21.99
N GLY A 204 -4.04 20.42 -22.19
CA GLY A 204 -5.40 20.23 -21.70
C GLY A 204 -5.56 20.15 -20.18
N ASP A 205 -6.74 19.72 -19.77
CA ASP A 205 -7.05 19.34 -18.39
C ASP A 205 -6.56 17.91 -18.10
N ALA A 206 -6.52 17.50 -16.83
CA ALA A 206 -6.20 16.13 -16.48
C ALA A 206 -7.23 15.15 -17.04
N THR A 207 -6.77 14.15 -17.77
CA THR A 207 -7.64 13.09 -18.29
C THR A 207 -8.10 12.21 -17.13
N VAL A 208 -9.42 12.09 -16.95
CA VAL A 208 -10.00 11.25 -15.89
C VAL A 208 -10.19 9.83 -16.42
N LEU A 209 -9.37 8.90 -15.92
CA LEU A 209 -9.50 7.48 -16.22
C LEU A 209 -10.59 6.88 -15.33
N ASN A 210 -11.67 6.42 -15.93
CA ASN A 210 -12.79 5.77 -15.23
C ASN A 210 -12.54 4.27 -15.06
N PHE A 211 -11.37 3.92 -14.48
CA PHE A 211 -10.89 2.54 -14.33
C PHE A 211 -10.85 1.76 -15.65
N SER A 212 -10.55 2.45 -16.72
CA SER A 212 -10.39 1.90 -18.07
C SER A 212 -9.12 2.48 -18.71
N PRO A 213 -8.47 1.74 -19.62
CA PRO A 213 -7.35 2.26 -20.40
C PRO A 213 -7.73 3.56 -21.15
N LEU A 214 -6.73 4.35 -21.52
CA LEU A 214 -6.92 5.48 -22.43
C LEU A 214 -7.60 5.00 -23.72
N ASP A 215 -8.61 5.73 -24.17
CA ASP A 215 -9.31 5.39 -25.41
C ASP A 215 -8.51 5.83 -26.64
N ASN A 216 -7.83 4.88 -27.28
CA ASN A 216 -7.01 5.14 -28.45
C ASN A 216 -7.79 5.68 -29.66
N ASN A 217 -9.12 5.59 -29.66
CA ASN A 217 -9.94 6.16 -30.75
C ASN A 217 -10.21 7.66 -30.57
N THR A 218 -10.00 8.20 -29.38
CA THR A 218 -10.30 9.61 -29.08
C THR A 218 -9.09 10.36 -28.53
N TYR A 219 -8.40 9.81 -27.54
CA TYR A 219 -7.36 10.50 -26.76
C TYR A 219 -6.25 11.11 -27.66
N TRP A 220 -5.70 10.33 -28.59
CA TRP A 220 -4.58 10.76 -29.43
C TRP A 220 -4.97 11.76 -30.54
N PHE A 221 -6.26 11.96 -30.76
CA PHE A 221 -6.80 12.89 -31.76
C PHE A 221 -7.24 14.20 -31.12
N GLU A 222 -7.10 14.36 -29.82
CA GLU A 222 -7.25 15.65 -29.17
C GLU A 222 -6.03 16.53 -29.46
N ASP A 223 -6.25 17.86 -29.48
CA ASP A 223 -5.21 18.82 -29.87
C ASP A 223 -3.98 18.71 -28.96
N GLY A 224 -2.87 18.40 -29.58
CA GLY A 224 -1.56 18.28 -28.92
C GLY A 224 -1.28 16.97 -28.17
N HIS A 225 -2.13 15.96 -28.26
CA HIS A 225 -1.85 14.67 -27.64
C HIS A 225 -0.97 13.74 -28.50
N ASP A 226 -0.92 13.95 -29.80
CA ASP A 226 -0.16 13.15 -30.74
C ASP A 226 1.37 13.39 -30.68
N ASP A 227 1.81 14.52 -30.13
CA ASP A 227 3.21 14.92 -30.03
C ASP A 227 3.73 15.11 -28.59
N LEU A 228 3.09 14.49 -27.58
CA LEU A 228 3.53 14.52 -26.19
C LEU A 228 4.94 13.90 -26.01
N ASP A 229 5.73 14.51 -25.15
CA ASP A 229 6.99 13.93 -24.66
C ASP A 229 6.75 12.97 -23.51
N CYS A 230 5.74 13.26 -22.67
CA CYS A 230 5.47 12.46 -21.48
C CYS A 230 3.99 12.49 -21.07
N ILE A 231 3.51 11.35 -20.59
CA ILE A 231 2.26 11.26 -19.82
C ILE A 231 2.60 11.03 -18.35
N VAL A 232 2.07 11.89 -17.48
CA VAL A 232 2.20 11.78 -16.02
C VAL A 232 0.91 11.19 -15.46
N GLY A 233 0.95 9.92 -15.06
CA GLY A 233 -0.18 9.23 -14.46
C GLY A 233 -0.10 9.26 -12.93
N PHE A 234 -1.00 9.99 -12.26
CA PHE A 234 -1.18 9.91 -10.81
C PHE A 234 -2.00 8.67 -10.39
N CYS A 235 -2.31 7.82 -11.33
CA CYS A 235 -3.03 6.57 -11.19
C CYS A 235 -2.14 5.40 -11.63
N ALA A 236 -2.66 4.17 -11.61
CA ALA A 236 -1.95 2.97 -12.04
C ALA A 236 -1.67 2.99 -13.56
N GLY A 237 -0.67 3.75 -13.95
CA GLY A 237 -0.29 3.94 -15.36
C GLY A 237 0.21 2.67 -16.04
N THR A 238 0.77 1.75 -15.28
CA THR A 238 1.15 0.42 -15.75
C THR A 238 -0.03 -0.36 -16.32
N THR A 239 -1.20 -0.22 -15.71
CA THR A 239 -2.42 -0.95 -16.10
C THR A 239 -3.28 -0.16 -17.12
N PHE A 240 -3.36 1.17 -17.00
CA PHE A 240 -4.36 1.96 -17.73
C PHE A 240 -3.77 2.90 -18.79
N ILE A 241 -2.49 3.24 -18.70
CA ILE A 241 -1.84 4.16 -19.64
C ILE A 241 -0.91 3.37 -20.58
N TYR A 242 -0.02 2.56 -20.01
CA TYR A 242 1.03 1.87 -20.74
C TYR A 242 0.52 1.01 -21.91
N PRO A 243 -0.53 0.15 -21.76
CA PRO A 243 -1.01 -0.64 -22.89
C PRO A 243 -1.52 0.22 -24.05
N SER A 244 -2.21 1.33 -23.73
CA SER A 244 -2.72 2.26 -24.76
C SER A 244 -1.61 3.01 -25.47
N VAL A 245 -0.55 3.38 -24.74
CA VAL A 245 0.65 4.01 -25.32
C VAL A 245 1.34 3.06 -26.30
N LEU A 246 1.52 1.78 -25.93
CA LEU A 246 2.14 0.80 -26.82
C LEU A 246 1.33 0.60 -28.10
N GLU A 247 0.01 0.51 -27.99
CA GLU A 247 -0.86 0.38 -29.16
C GLU A 247 -0.80 1.63 -30.03
N ALA A 248 -0.84 2.82 -29.44
CA ALA A 248 -0.74 4.09 -30.18
C ALA A 248 0.57 4.24 -30.93
N LYS A 249 1.70 3.87 -30.32
CA LYS A 249 3.01 3.82 -30.99
C LYS A 249 3.01 2.83 -32.17
N ALA A 250 2.47 1.64 -31.95
CA ALA A 250 2.37 0.64 -33.03
C ALA A 250 1.48 1.10 -34.20
N MET A 251 0.49 1.94 -33.93
CA MET A 251 -0.38 2.54 -34.94
C MET A 251 0.24 3.80 -35.58
N GLY A 252 1.30 4.37 -35.03
CA GLY A 252 1.93 5.60 -35.48
C GLY A 252 1.04 6.84 -35.27
N ILE A 253 0.23 6.85 -34.22
CA ILE A 253 -0.70 7.95 -33.88
C ILE A 253 -0.26 8.78 -32.70
N CYS A 254 0.90 8.52 -32.14
CA CYS A 254 1.54 9.31 -31.09
C CYS A 254 3.05 9.38 -31.30
N ASN A 255 3.73 10.22 -30.53
CA ASN A 255 5.18 10.32 -30.54
C ASN A 255 5.85 9.01 -30.07
N ASP A 256 6.67 8.39 -30.93
CA ASP A 256 7.38 7.14 -30.60
C ASP A 256 8.35 7.30 -29.42
N ALA A 257 8.87 8.51 -29.17
CA ALA A 257 9.76 8.81 -28.07
C ALA A 257 9.04 9.13 -26.75
N MET A 258 7.70 9.17 -26.74
CA MET A 258 6.93 9.49 -25.54
C MET A 258 7.17 8.51 -24.42
N GLN A 259 7.25 9.02 -23.19
CA GLN A 259 7.55 8.25 -21.98
C GLN A 259 6.48 8.44 -20.90
N ILE A 260 6.48 7.58 -19.89
CA ILE A 260 5.48 7.54 -18.82
C ILE A 260 6.16 7.72 -17.46
N ILE A 261 5.62 8.63 -16.65
CA ILE A 261 5.90 8.78 -15.23
C ILE A 261 4.63 8.38 -14.47
N THR A 262 4.71 7.43 -13.55
CA THR A 262 3.50 6.97 -12.84
C THR A 262 3.78 6.45 -11.44
N GLY A 263 2.71 6.08 -10.71
CA GLY A 263 2.73 5.40 -9.44
C GLY A 263 2.32 3.92 -9.57
N GLY A 264 2.62 3.17 -8.52
CA GLY A 264 2.35 1.74 -8.44
C GLY A 264 3.53 0.90 -8.91
N PHE A 265 3.42 -0.41 -8.70
CA PHE A 265 4.41 -1.39 -9.13
C PHE A 265 3.68 -2.62 -9.68
N ASP A 266 4.15 -3.11 -10.80
CA ASP A 266 3.67 -4.35 -11.40
C ASP A 266 4.86 -5.28 -11.61
N ASN A 267 4.68 -6.57 -11.36
CA ASN A 267 5.72 -7.57 -11.56
C ASN A 267 5.57 -8.34 -12.89
N ASP A 268 4.76 -7.85 -13.82
CA ASP A 268 4.69 -8.41 -15.16
C ASP A 268 6.08 -8.32 -15.82
N PRO A 269 6.71 -9.45 -16.19
CA PRO A 269 8.05 -9.45 -16.76
C PRO A 269 8.17 -8.67 -18.06
N ASP A 270 7.13 -8.67 -18.90
CA ASP A 270 7.14 -7.95 -20.17
C ASP A 270 7.08 -6.44 -19.93
N LEU A 271 6.25 -5.99 -18.98
CA LEU A 271 6.18 -4.60 -18.57
C LEU A 271 7.50 -4.15 -17.93
N MET A 272 8.04 -4.96 -17.00
CA MET A 272 9.30 -4.60 -16.32
C MET A 272 10.50 -4.54 -17.24
N ALA A 273 10.51 -5.30 -18.35
CA ALA A 273 11.51 -5.18 -19.39
C ALA A 273 11.46 -3.84 -20.16
N ASP A 274 10.33 -3.13 -20.07
CA ASP A 274 10.11 -1.83 -20.70
C ASP A 274 10.15 -0.66 -19.69
N CYS A 275 10.78 -0.88 -18.54
CA CYS A 275 11.03 0.12 -17.51
C CYS A 275 12.53 0.48 -17.47
N GLY A 276 12.86 1.77 -17.42
CA GLY A 276 14.25 2.25 -17.36
C GLY A 276 14.42 3.60 -18.05
N ASP A 277 15.66 4.11 -18.10
CA ASP A 277 15.96 5.46 -18.58
C ASP A 277 15.53 5.73 -20.03
N ASP A 278 15.75 4.74 -20.92
CA ASP A 278 15.43 4.84 -22.35
C ASP A 278 14.22 3.96 -22.73
N LYS A 279 13.33 3.71 -21.78
CA LYS A 279 12.18 2.83 -21.93
C LYS A 279 10.86 3.62 -21.93
N ASN A 280 9.74 2.91 -22.13
CA ASN A 280 8.43 3.55 -22.10
C ASN A 280 8.06 4.02 -20.70
N ILE A 281 8.41 3.30 -19.65
CA ILE A 281 8.18 3.71 -18.25
C ILE A 281 9.52 4.10 -17.65
N ILE A 282 9.69 5.39 -17.33
CA ILE A 282 10.94 5.94 -16.81
C ILE A 282 10.94 6.20 -15.32
N ARG A 283 9.77 6.22 -14.70
CA ARG A 283 9.62 6.38 -13.26
C ARG A 283 8.38 5.68 -12.76
N LEU A 284 8.57 4.87 -11.72
CA LEU A 284 7.53 4.40 -10.82
C LEU A 284 7.79 4.94 -9.40
N THR A 285 6.72 5.36 -8.73
CA THR A 285 6.76 5.70 -7.31
C THR A 285 5.79 4.79 -6.58
N THR A 286 6.26 4.11 -5.55
CA THR A 286 5.42 3.22 -4.74
C THR A 286 5.84 3.27 -3.28
N ALA A 287 4.95 2.86 -2.39
CA ALA A 287 5.28 2.67 -0.99
C ALA A 287 6.31 1.56 -0.80
N ALA A 288 7.18 1.71 0.18
CA ALA A 288 8.06 0.63 0.59
C ALA A 288 7.23 -0.51 1.18
N PHE A 289 7.48 -1.72 0.70
CA PHE A 289 6.66 -2.90 1.02
C PHE A 289 6.73 -3.25 2.51
N GLU A 290 7.88 -3.07 3.13
CA GLU A 290 8.14 -3.33 4.55
C GLU A 290 7.42 -2.36 5.48
N SER A 291 6.85 -1.26 4.99
CA SER A 291 6.04 -0.33 5.79
C SER A 291 4.84 -0.99 6.48
N ILE A 292 4.42 -2.18 6.03
CA ILE A 292 3.40 -3.02 6.69
C ILE A 292 3.80 -3.46 8.11
N ILE A 293 5.04 -3.30 8.52
CA ILE A 293 5.49 -3.47 9.90
C ILE A 293 4.72 -2.53 10.83
N TRP A 294 4.51 -1.28 10.41
CA TRP A 294 3.87 -0.27 11.23
C TRP A 294 2.45 -0.66 11.68
N PRO A 295 1.48 -0.99 10.78
CA PRO A 295 0.13 -1.36 11.21
C PRO A 295 0.11 -2.61 12.10
N MET A 296 0.98 -3.59 11.85
CA MET A 296 1.08 -4.77 12.69
C MET A 296 1.59 -4.43 14.08
N ALA A 297 2.60 -3.57 14.19
CA ALA A 297 3.16 -3.12 15.47
C ALA A 297 2.17 -2.28 16.27
N MET A 298 1.38 -1.43 15.61
CA MET A 298 0.33 -0.62 16.25
C MET A 298 -0.77 -1.49 16.85
N ILE A 299 -1.25 -2.48 16.10
CA ILE A 299 -2.28 -3.43 16.61
C ILE A 299 -1.72 -4.25 17.77
N ASP A 300 -0.51 -4.78 17.66
CA ASP A 300 0.12 -5.55 18.74
C ASP A 300 0.31 -4.71 20.00
N ALA A 301 0.75 -3.47 19.87
CA ALA A 301 0.90 -2.54 20.99
C ALA A 301 -0.45 -2.29 21.70
N ALA A 302 -1.53 -2.07 20.94
CA ALA A 302 -2.87 -1.86 21.48
C ALA A 302 -3.41 -3.09 22.20
N ILE A 303 -3.36 -4.26 21.56
CA ILE A 303 -3.88 -5.52 22.13
C ILE A 303 -3.10 -5.94 23.38
N SER A 304 -1.77 -5.78 23.38
CA SER A 304 -0.92 -6.12 24.53
C SER A 304 -1.04 -5.14 25.69
N GLY A 305 -1.70 -4.01 25.51
CA GLY A 305 -1.78 -2.92 26.49
C GLY A 305 -0.46 -2.16 26.67
N ASN A 306 0.47 -2.32 25.74
CA ASN A 306 1.81 -1.71 25.75
C ASN A 306 1.93 -0.61 24.70
N MET A 307 0.92 0.27 24.59
CA MET A 307 0.99 1.37 23.63
C MET A 307 2.25 2.22 23.86
N TYR A 308 2.89 2.67 22.80
CA TYR A 308 4.09 3.50 22.84
C TYR A 308 3.88 4.76 23.68
N LYS A 309 4.85 5.08 24.55
CA LYS A 309 4.78 6.21 25.49
C LYS A 309 4.66 7.57 24.80
N ASP A 310 5.20 7.66 23.58
CA ASP A 310 5.22 8.84 22.72
C ASP A 310 4.20 8.79 21.58
N TYR A 311 3.24 7.86 21.63
CA TYR A 311 2.18 7.78 20.63
C TYR A 311 1.31 9.06 20.63
N PRO A 312 1.22 9.78 19.47
CA PRO A 312 0.56 11.09 19.41
C PRO A 312 -0.98 11.02 19.43
N GLY A 313 -1.54 9.82 19.26
CA GLY A 313 -2.99 9.59 19.24
C GLY A 313 -3.51 9.14 17.87
N ASN A 314 -4.78 8.80 17.83
CA ASN A 314 -5.46 8.15 16.71
C ASN A 314 -5.65 9.02 15.44
N LYS A 315 -5.37 10.31 15.52
CA LYS A 315 -5.43 11.22 14.36
C LYS A 315 -4.10 11.30 13.60
N ASP A 316 -3.11 10.52 14.00
CA ASP A 316 -1.83 10.53 13.33
C ASP A 316 -1.93 9.95 11.91
N GLN A 317 -1.28 10.63 10.99
CA GLN A 317 -1.27 10.33 9.57
C GLN A 317 0.16 10.42 9.07
N LEU A 318 0.66 9.30 8.59
CA LEU A 318 2.05 9.13 8.21
C LEU A 318 2.20 8.83 6.72
N ASP A 319 3.29 9.29 6.14
CA ASP A 319 3.79 8.70 4.91
C ASP A 319 4.50 7.37 5.20
N SER A 320 4.36 6.41 4.31
CA SER A 320 5.20 5.21 4.32
C SER A 320 6.63 5.55 3.90
N GLY A 321 7.54 4.58 3.96
CA GLY A 321 8.75 4.61 3.16
C GLY A 321 8.40 4.72 1.69
N ILE A 322 9.17 5.50 0.92
CA ILE A 322 8.86 5.78 -0.49
C ILE A 322 9.97 5.24 -1.37
N MET A 323 9.61 4.36 -2.30
CA MET A 323 10.50 3.87 -3.32
C MET A 323 10.30 4.69 -4.60
N VAL A 324 11.36 5.37 -5.03
CA VAL A 324 11.43 6.09 -6.30
C VAL A 324 12.31 5.32 -7.25
N ILE A 325 11.69 4.66 -8.24
CA ILE A 325 12.35 3.79 -9.20
C ILE A 325 12.41 4.56 -10.52
N ASN A 326 13.52 5.25 -10.78
CA ASN A 326 13.66 6.19 -11.89
C ASN A 326 14.97 6.05 -12.68
N SER A 327 15.57 4.87 -12.64
CA SER A 327 16.70 4.49 -13.48
C SER A 327 16.66 3.01 -13.79
N THR A 328 17.30 2.60 -14.88
CA THR A 328 17.44 1.18 -15.27
C THR A 328 18.01 0.34 -14.12
N GLU A 329 19.04 0.81 -13.45
CA GLU A 329 19.66 0.12 -12.31
C GLU A 329 18.68 -0.12 -11.15
N LYS A 330 17.85 0.88 -10.81
CA LYS A 330 16.83 0.77 -9.77
C LYS A 330 15.71 -0.21 -10.16
N PHE A 331 15.26 -0.18 -11.40
CA PHE A 331 14.28 -1.17 -11.90
C PHE A 331 14.82 -2.59 -11.80
N GLU A 332 16.05 -2.82 -12.26
CA GLU A 332 16.72 -4.12 -12.16
C GLU A 332 16.89 -4.58 -10.71
N ALA A 333 17.25 -3.68 -9.80
CA ALA A 333 17.39 -3.99 -8.39
C ALA A 333 16.05 -4.44 -7.77
N VAL A 334 14.96 -3.74 -8.05
CA VAL A 334 13.62 -4.11 -7.54
C VAL A 334 13.18 -5.45 -8.12
N VAL A 335 13.33 -5.68 -9.42
CA VAL A 335 12.92 -6.93 -10.06
C VAL A 335 13.72 -8.13 -9.54
N ASN A 336 15.03 -7.98 -9.35
CA ASN A 336 15.90 -9.10 -9.01
C ASN A 336 16.03 -9.34 -7.50
N ASN A 337 16.05 -8.26 -6.69
CA ASN A 337 16.49 -8.31 -5.31
C ASN A 337 15.36 -8.00 -4.30
N SER A 338 14.19 -7.52 -4.75
CA SER A 338 13.07 -7.25 -3.87
C SER A 338 12.09 -8.44 -3.77
N PRO A 339 11.21 -8.44 -2.77
CA PRO A 339 10.15 -9.43 -2.66
C PRO A 339 9.25 -9.53 -3.89
N MET A 340 9.17 -8.48 -4.70
CA MET A 340 8.33 -8.42 -5.91
C MET A 340 8.78 -9.39 -7.00
N GLY A 341 10.07 -9.70 -7.08
CA GLY A 341 10.62 -10.71 -8.01
C GLY A 341 10.71 -12.12 -7.41
N ALA A 342 10.10 -12.37 -6.26
CA ALA A 342 10.16 -13.66 -5.60
C ALA A 342 9.21 -14.68 -6.21
N THR A 343 9.57 -15.97 -6.15
CA THR A 343 8.79 -17.08 -6.70
C THR A 343 8.03 -17.89 -5.65
N ASN A 344 8.33 -17.70 -4.36
CA ASN A 344 7.68 -18.38 -3.25
C ASN A 344 7.90 -17.58 -1.95
N ASP A 345 7.20 -17.96 -0.87
CA ASP A 345 7.23 -17.26 0.41
C ASP A 345 8.61 -17.19 1.06
N ALA A 346 9.40 -18.25 0.98
CA ALA A 346 10.73 -18.27 1.57
C ALA A 346 11.70 -17.33 0.84
N ASP A 347 11.62 -17.27 -0.49
CA ASP A 347 12.37 -16.33 -1.33
C ASP A 347 11.89 -14.89 -1.06
N ARG A 348 10.57 -14.70 -0.95
CA ARG A 348 9.95 -13.42 -0.68
C ARG A 348 10.37 -12.82 0.65
N LEU A 349 10.33 -13.61 1.71
CA LEU A 349 10.79 -13.20 3.04
C LEU A 349 12.31 -13.00 3.08
N GLY A 350 13.07 -13.80 2.33
CA GLY A 350 14.53 -13.66 2.24
C GLY A 350 15.01 -12.42 1.47
N LYS A 351 14.17 -11.86 0.59
CA LYS A 351 14.44 -10.64 -0.17
C LYS A 351 13.89 -9.37 0.48
N ALA A 352 13.12 -9.48 1.58
CA ALA A 352 12.67 -8.31 2.32
C ALA A 352 13.87 -7.57 2.93
N GLN A 353 13.78 -6.25 3.01
CA GLN A 353 14.83 -5.41 3.61
C GLN A 353 14.97 -5.63 5.12
N ALA A 354 13.95 -6.21 5.77
CA ALA A 354 13.96 -6.47 7.20
C ALA A 354 13.47 -7.90 7.50
N SER A 355 14.26 -8.66 8.24
CA SER A 355 13.87 -9.92 8.86
C SER A 355 13.16 -9.66 10.20
N TRP A 356 12.58 -10.71 10.81
CA TRP A 356 12.04 -10.60 12.17
C TRP A 356 13.07 -10.08 13.18
N ASP A 357 14.30 -10.56 13.11
CA ASP A 357 15.36 -10.13 14.01
C ASP A 357 15.72 -8.65 13.87
N ASP A 358 15.56 -8.06 12.69
CA ASP A 358 15.82 -6.65 12.44
C ASP A 358 14.69 -5.75 12.98
N MET A 359 13.43 -6.23 12.99
CA MET A 359 12.27 -5.41 13.32
C MET A 359 11.68 -5.65 14.73
N LYS A 360 11.96 -6.79 15.37
CA LYS A 360 11.28 -7.20 16.62
C LYS A 360 11.38 -6.16 17.74
N ASP A 361 12.49 -5.44 17.83
CA ASP A 361 12.74 -4.46 18.88
C ASP A 361 11.92 -3.16 18.72
N TYR A 362 11.23 -3.00 17.60
CA TYR A 362 10.25 -1.92 17.39
C TYR A 362 8.85 -2.28 17.86
N PHE A 363 8.57 -3.54 18.21
CA PHE A 363 7.28 -3.98 18.75
C PHE A 363 7.26 -3.78 20.28
N ALA A 364 6.33 -2.94 20.76
CA ALA A 364 6.27 -2.59 22.18
C ALA A 364 5.95 -3.78 23.11
N SER A 365 5.31 -4.85 22.60
CA SER A 365 5.10 -6.09 23.35
C SER A 365 6.36 -6.92 23.52
N VAL A 366 7.35 -6.74 22.64
CA VAL A 366 8.66 -7.42 22.68
C VAL A 366 9.67 -6.55 23.42
N ASN A 367 9.73 -5.27 23.11
CA ASN A 367 10.60 -4.28 23.72
C ASN A 367 9.77 -3.14 24.35
N PRO A 368 9.55 -3.16 25.69
CA PRO A 368 8.76 -2.12 26.38
C PRO A 368 9.36 -0.70 26.33
N ASP A 369 10.60 -0.57 25.88
CA ASP A 369 11.26 0.73 25.67
C ASP A 369 11.22 1.21 24.21
N ALA A 370 10.57 0.44 23.32
CA ALA A 370 10.30 0.89 21.96
C ALA A 370 9.49 2.20 21.96
N THR A 371 9.80 3.08 21.01
CA THR A 371 9.10 4.35 20.84
C THR A 371 8.36 4.39 19.52
N TYR A 372 7.25 5.13 19.49
CA TYR A 372 6.46 5.37 18.28
C TYR A 372 7.30 6.07 17.20
N GLN A 373 8.10 7.05 17.61
CA GLN A 373 9.00 7.75 16.71
C GLN A 373 9.99 6.79 16.05
N ALA A 374 10.64 5.90 16.82
CA ALA A 374 11.61 4.96 16.26
C ALA A 374 10.95 3.95 15.29
N LEU A 375 9.75 3.45 15.62
CA LEU A 375 8.97 2.60 14.71
C LEU A 375 8.66 3.33 13.41
N THR A 376 8.20 4.58 13.50
CA THR A 376 7.82 5.38 12.33
C THR A 376 9.02 5.66 11.44
N GLU A 377 10.12 6.15 12.02
CA GLU A 377 11.37 6.41 11.30
C GLU A 377 11.90 5.13 10.63
N TYR A 378 11.81 4.00 11.31
CA TYR A 378 12.20 2.71 10.75
C TYR A 378 11.36 2.34 9.53
N CYS A 379 10.04 2.41 9.62
CA CYS A 379 9.15 2.10 8.50
C CYS A 379 9.31 3.08 7.32
N GLN A 380 9.67 4.33 7.59
CA GLN A 380 9.94 5.35 6.57
C GLN A 380 11.36 5.27 5.97
N SER A 381 12.26 4.50 6.57
CA SER A 381 13.66 4.36 6.11
C SER A 381 13.82 3.41 4.92
N PHE A 382 12.82 2.59 4.64
CA PHE A 382 12.88 1.65 3.52
C PHE A 382 12.78 2.38 2.19
N THR A 383 13.73 2.15 1.31
CA THR A 383 13.84 2.77 0.00
C THR A 383 14.32 1.76 -1.04
N VAL A 384 14.33 2.17 -2.32
CA VAL A 384 14.84 1.30 -3.39
C VAL A 384 16.32 0.97 -3.21
N GLU A 385 17.10 1.89 -2.62
CA GLU A 385 18.54 1.71 -2.36
C GLU A 385 18.80 0.52 -1.41
N GLY A 386 17.83 0.13 -0.59
CA GLY A 386 17.90 -1.09 0.22
C GLY A 386 18.05 -2.38 -0.60
N TYR A 387 17.53 -2.41 -1.83
CA TYR A 387 17.61 -3.52 -2.76
C TYR A 387 18.82 -3.45 -3.71
N MET A 388 19.54 -2.36 -3.73
CA MET A 388 20.72 -2.13 -4.59
C MET A 388 22.03 -2.64 -3.96
N LYS A 389 21.95 -3.32 -2.84
CA LYS A 389 23.13 -3.80 -2.07
C LYS A 389 23.63 -5.14 -2.57
#